data_a361b155b8fe9ca14353585327e062e3
#
_entry.id   a361b155b8fe9ca14353585327e062e3
#
_cell.length_a   1.000
_cell.length_b   1.000
_cell.length_c   1.000
_cell.angle_alpha   90.00
_cell.angle_beta   90.00
_cell.angle_gamma   90.00
#
_symmetry.space_group_name_H-M   'P 1'
#
loop_
_entity.id
_entity.type
_entity.pdbx_description
1 polymer ?
#
loop_
_entity_poly.entity_id
_entity_poly.type
_entity_poly.pdbx_seq_one_letter_code
_entity_poly.pdbx_strand_id
1 'polypeptide(L)'
;MRKRIISLLLAVSALVLLTACGQEDETTTEEKTATAVEITKVTRGSISAQSTVSGQVASGDEQSVSVALSTRCTDVYVEVGDTVSAGQALCTLDVTATMANYKTASLSYSNAQKSYNDQSALLSQQVAQAEKNYNDTLALFEMGAASQMEVDNAKLTWDNARTSMTSALDQLQVGMQNYQATMQQLESSLANINSNGSVVAPISGTIQSLSATKNGFVSPSMPIATIESTSDMEVQVGVSESLVSKISVGNQTTVSIDSANKTFMAPITSIDKVANAATHLYGVTIKIPSSYVSGLLSGMFADVNFKTDTQSDVVIVPTEAIQTGVDGQYVYTLDADNIAHKVAVQTGLVGDGETEVTSELAGGETLVTVGQFYLSDGAEARVVTPEVTQ
;
A
#
# COMPACT_ATOMS: atom_id res chain seq x y z
N MET A 1 80.69 -10.11 -30.97
CA MET A 1 81.79 -9.92 -31.89
C MET A 1 81.62 -8.58 -32.54
N ARG A 2 82.65 -7.85 -32.32
CA ARG A 2 83.34 -6.96 -33.27
C ARG A 2 82.50 -5.80 -33.82
N LYS A 3 82.73 -4.65 -33.29
CA LYS A 3 83.86 -3.68 -33.65
C LYS A 3 83.35 -2.78 -34.71
N ARG A 4 83.22 -1.44 -34.36
CA ARG A 4 84.23 -0.45 -34.72
C ARG A 4 84.21 -0.17 -36.24
N ILE A 5 84.12 1.04 -36.72
CA ILE A 5 85.23 2.02 -36.76
C ILE A 5 84.65 3.25 -37.43
N ILE A 6 84.81 4.44 -36.86
CA ILE A 6 85.61 5.57 -37.30
C ILE A 6 84.88 6.49 -38.28
N SER A 7 84.58 7.70 -37.86
CA SER A 7 85.43 8.86 -37.70
C SER A 7 85.58 9.69 -38.96
N LEU A 8 85.31 10.90 -38.78
CA LEU A 8 86.10 12.07 -39.21
C LEU A 8 85.83 12.61 -40.63
N LEU A 9 85.49 13.78 -40.67
CA LEU A 9 86.16 14.95 -41.28
C LEU A 9 85.17 16.09 -41.39
N LEU A 10 85.32 17.01 -40.52
CA LEU A 10 86.05 18.30 -40.72
C LEU A 10 85.37 19.18 -41.75
N ALA A 11 84.75 20.16 -41.26
CA ALA A 11 85.28 21.52 -41.00
C ALA A 11 85.32 22.39 -42.24
N VAL A 12 84.95 23.57 -41.98
CA VAL A 12 85.29 24.81 -42.71
C VAL A 12 84.33 25.23 -43.80
N SER A 13 83.49 26.15 -43.56
CA SER A 13 83.73 27.54 -43.98
C SER A 13 82.79 28.50 -43.24
N ALA A 14 83.43 29.32 -42.47
CA ALA A 14 82.88 30.54 -41.91
C ALA A 14 82.73 31.57 -43.00
N LEU A 15 81.94 32.51 -42.71
CA LEU A 15 82.12 33.96 -43.00
C LEU A 15 81.03 34.62 -43.85
N VAL A 16 80.38 35.52 -43.08
CA VAL A 16 80.00 36.89 -43.47
C VAL A 16 78.76 37.02 -44.39
N LEU A 17 77.73 37.61 -43.85
CA LEU A 17 77.55 39.08 -43.90
C LEU A 17 76.36 39.48 -42.99
N LEU A 18 76.63 40.40 -42.12
CA LEU A 18 75.64 41.29 -41.53
C LEU A 18 74.93 42.04 -42.63
N THR A 19 73.63 42.17 -42.53
CA THR A 19 72.93 43.47 -42.70
C THR A 19 71.47 43.41 -42.23
N ALA A 20 71.18 44.40 -41.49
CA ALA A 20 69.96 45.20 -41.42
C ALA A 20 68.80 44.69 -40.60
N CYS A 21 68.64 45.36 -39.49
CA CYS A 21 67.43 45.85 -38.80
C CYS A 21 66.16 45.71 -39.59
N GLY A 22 65.20 45.08 -38.91
CA GLY A 22 63.79 45.20 -39.15
C GLY A 22 63.12 44.69 -37.89
N GLN A 23 62.93 45.55 -36.89
CA GLN A 23 62.14 45.31 -35.71
C GLN A 23 60.68 45.42 -36.14
N GLU A 24 60.04 44.31 -36.45
CA GLU A 24 58.58 44.21 -36.40
C GLU A 24 58.17 43.65 -35.07
N ASP A 25 57.57 44.51 -34.28
CA ASP A 25 56.77 44.12 -33.15
C ASP A 25 55.65 43.20 -33.66
N GLU A 26 55.87 41.90 -33.60
CA GLU A 26 54.75 40.96 -33.55
C GLU A 26 54.06 41.13 -32.21
N THR A 27 53.09 42.03 -32.15
CA THR A 27 52.00 41.96 -31.19
C THR A 27 51.33 40.62 -31.46
N THR A 28 51.73 39.59 -30.68
CA THR A 28 50.95 38.37 -30.50
C THR A 28 49.64 38.80 -29.86
N THR A 29 48.66 39.12 -30.68
CA THR A 29 47.26 39.13 -30.22
C THR A 29 46.97 37.68 -29.87
N GLU A 30 47.03 37.33 -28.58
CA GLU A 30 46.39 36.14 -28.09
C GLU A 30 44.91 36.28 -28.49
N GLU A 31 44.51 35.59 -29.57
CA GLU A 31 43.12 35.31 -29.85
C GLU A 31 42.60 34.59 -28.61
N LYS A 32 41.96 35.34 -27.70
CA LYS A 32 41.18 34.79 -26.61
C LYS A 32 40.10 33.95 -27.27
N THR A 33 40.36 32.65 -27.45
CA THR A 33 39.37 31.71 -27.93
C THR A 33 38.23 31.65 -26.90
N ALA A 34 37.09 32.22 -27.30
CA ALA A 34 35.89 32.20 -26.44
C ALA A 34 35.55 30.77 -26.06
N THR A 35 35.43 30.50 -24.76
CA THR A 35 35.12 29.17 -24.21
C THR A 35 33.71 28.75 -24.61
N ALA A 36 33.54 27.57 -25.18
CA ALA A 36 32.23 27.03 -25.52
C ALA A 36 31.47 26.64 -24.24
N VAL A 37 30.26 27.17 -24.06
CA VAL A 37 29.44 26.95 -22.87
C VAL A 37 27.98 26.69 -23.25
N GLU A 38 27.30 25.87 -22.44
CA GLU A 38 25.84 25.76 -22.44
C GLU A 38 25.27 26.66 -21.38
N ILE A 39 24.07 27.18 -21.64
CA ILE A 39 23.43 28.15 -20.76
C ILE A 39 21.99 27.75 -20.45
N THR A 40 21.51 28.14 -19.28
CA THR A 40 20.09 28.14 -18.92
C THR A 40 19.71 29.48 -18.31
N LYS A 41 18.42 29.74 -18.13
CA LYS A 41 17.96 30.91 -17.39
C LYS A 41 17.69 30.54 -15.95
N VAL A 42 18.14 31.38 -15.03
CA VAL A 42 17.76 31.28 -13.63
C VAL A 42 16.27 31.50 -13.50
N THR A 43 15.58 30.57 -12.89
CA THR A 43 14.13 30.62 -12.69
C THR A 43 13.76 30.70 -11.21
N ARG A 44 12.55 31.17 -10.93
CA ARG A 44 11.94 31.03 -9.62
C ARG A 44 10.95 29.90 -9.65
N GLY A 45 10.97 29.08 -8.64
CA GLY A 45 10.12 27.91 -8.57
C GLY A 45 9.95 27.39 -7.15
N SER A 46 9.47 26.16 -7.07
CA SER A 46 9.32 25.41 -5.83
C SER A 46 10.30 24.25 -5.82
N ILE A 47 11.09 24.14 -4.79
CA ILE A 47 12.03 23.04 -4.60
C ILE A 47 11.68 22.26 -3.33
N SER A 48 11.83 20.94 -3.38
CA SER A 48 11.62 20.06 -2.23
C SER A 48 12.85 19.20 -2.02
N ALA A 49 13.31 19.13 -0.79
CA ALA A 49 14.31 18.14 -0.41
C ALA A 49 13.71 16.74 -0.58
N GLN A 50 14.53 15.81 -1.02
CA GLN A 50 14.11 14.43 -1.24
C GLN A 50 14.90 13.46 -0.38
N SER A 51 14.23 12.42 0.06
CA SER A 51 14.85 11.32 0.79
C SER A 51 14.36 10.01 0.22
N THR A 52 15.24 9.24 -0.39
CA THR A 52 14.93 7.92 -0.92
C THR A 52 15.25 6.86 0.13
N VAL A 53 14.28 5.99 0.39
CA VAL A 53 14.41 4.89 1.34
C VAL A 53 13.91 3.62 0.65
N SER A 54 14.71 2.54 0.73
CA SER A 54 14.31 1.24 0.19
C SER A 54 13.39 0.51 1.15
N GLY A 55 12.33 -0.06 0.62
CA GLY A 55 11.35 -0.89 1.30
C GLY A 55 11.08 -2.18 0.54
N GLN A 56 10.01 -2.85 0.92
CA GLN A 56 9.59 -4.10 0.28
C GLN A 56 8.10 -4.05 -0.05
N VAL A 57 7.77 -4.66 -1.18
CA VAL A 57 6.39 -4.95 -1.55
C VAL A 57 5.88 -6.05 -0.64
N ALA A 58 4.72 -5.85 -0.04
CA ALA A 58 4.02 -6.82 0.79
C ALA A 58 2.56 -6.93 0.34
N SER A 59 1.91 -8.03 0.71
CA SER A 59 0.45 -8.11 0.59
C SER A 59 -0.19 -7.23 1.67
N GLY A 60 -1.19 -6.46 1.28
CA GLY A 60 -1.98 -5.65 2.20
C GLY A 60 -3.06 -6.45 2.94
N ASP A 61 -3.35 -7.67 2.50
CA ASP A 61 -4.32 -8.57 3.12
C ASP A 61 -3.83 -10.02 3.05
N GLU A 62 -3.77 -10.64 4.22
CA GLU A 62 -3.41 -12.05 4.40
C GLU A 62 -4.55 -12.74 5.15
N GLN A 63 -5.07 -13.82 4.60
CA GLN A 63 -6.16 -14.57 5.21
C GLN A 63 -5.78 -16.01 5.54
N SER A 64 -5.89 -16.34 6.82
CA SER A 64 -5.75 -17.71 7.28
C SER A 64 -7.08 -18.44 7.19
N VAL A 65 -7.09 -19.55 6.46
CA VAL A 65 -8.25 -20.43 6.30
C VAL A 65 -8.21 -21.51 7.38
N SER A 66 -9.14 -21.43 8.34
CA SER A 66 -9.26 -22.39 9.44
C SER A 66 -10.62 -23.07 9.42
N VAL A 67 -10.71 -24.24 10.00
CA VAL A 67 -11.95 -24.98 10.25
C VAL A 67 -12.20 -25.16 11.72
N ALA A 68 -13.47 -25.20 12.13
CA ALA A 68 -13.87 -25.29 13.52
C ALA A 68 -14.04 -26.75 14.02
N LEU A 69 -13.65 -27.73 13.21
CA LEU A 69 -13.79 -29.14 13.53
C LEU A 69 -12.49 -29.91 13.30
N SER A 70 -12.32 -31.02 14.03
CA SER A 70 -11.23 -31.96 13.80
C SER A 70 -11.72 -33.11 12.92
N THR A 71 -11.14 -33.24 11.72
CA THR A 71 -11.56 -34.26 10.77
C THR A 71 -10.43 -34.65 9.82
N ARG A 72 -10.66 -35.66 8.99
CA ARG A 72 -9.71 -36.10 7.96
C ARG A 72 -9.89 -35.29 6.68
N CYS A 73 -8.77 -34.86 6.09
CA CYS A 73 -8.73 -34.34 4.74
C CYS A 73 -8.70 -35.53 3.75
N THR A 74 -9.66 -35.59 2.83
CA THR A 74 -9.75 -36.65 1.84
C THR A 74 -8.92 -36.34 0.60
N ASP A 75 -8.98 -35.12 0.14
CA ASP A 75 -8.26 -34.65 -1.05
C ASP A 75 -7.78 -33.20 -0.87
N VAL A 76 -6.64 -32.88 -1.52
CA VAL A 76 -6.05 -31.56 -1.60
C VAL A 76 -5.87 -31.20 -3.05
N TYR A 77 -6.28 -29.97 -3.45
CA TYR A 77 -6.35 -29.52 -4.84
C TYR A 77 -5.35 -28.43 -5.19
N VAL A 78 -4.59 -27.95 -4.22
CA VAL A 78 -3.66 -26.81 -4.35
C VAL A 78 -2.33 -27.14 -3.67
N GLU A 79 -1.28 -26.45 -4.10
CA GLU A 79 0.05 -26.51 -3.50
C GLU A 79 0.50 -25.11 -3.05
N VAL A 80 1.56 -25.06 -2.24
CA VAL A 80 2.19 -23.79 -1.86
C VAL A 80 2.76 -23.11 -3.09
N GLY A 81 2.43 -21.84 -3.29
CA GLY A 81 2.78 -21.05 -4.48
C GLY A 81 1.69 -20.99 -5.55
N ASP A 82 0.64 -21.80 -5.45
CA ASP A 82 -0.49 -21.74 -6.40
C ASP A 82 -1.29 -20.44 -6.22
N THR A 83 -1.75 -19.89 -7.34
CA THR A 83 -2.71 -18.78 -7.33
C THR A 83 -4.14 -19.34 -7.34
N VAL A 84 -4.95 -18.87 -6.39
CA VAL A 84 -6.33 -19.28 -6.21
C VAL A 84 -7.29 -18.09 -6.36
N SER A 85 -8.49 -18.36 -6.82
CA SER A 85 -9.60 -17.40 -6.85
C SER A 85 -10.49 -17.56 -5.62
N ALA A 86 -11.12 -16.47 -5.18
CA ALA A 86 -12.13 -16.54 -4.12
C ALA A 86 -13.23 -17.56 -4.49
N GLY A 87 -13.55 -18.45 -3.54
CA GLY A 87 -14.49 -19.55 -3.75
C GLY A 87 -13.89 -20.82 -4.38
N GLN A 88 -12.63 -20.80 -4.78
CA GLN A 88 -11.94 -22.01 -5.30
C GLN A 88 -11.72 -23.01 -4.17
N ALA A 89 -11.97 -24.31 -4.46
CA ALA A 89 -11.75 -25.38 -3.50
C ALA A 89 -10.23 -25.60 -3.25
N LEU A 90 -9.85 -25.61 -1.98
CA LEU A 90 -8.49 -25.88 -1.53
C LEU A 90 -8.30 -27.35 -1.20
N CYS A 91 -9.22 -27.91 -0.44
CA CYS A 91 -9.23 -29.31 -0.04
C CYS A 91 -10.65 -29.79 0.25
N THR A 92 -10.83 -31.09 0.36
CA THR A 92 -12.10 -31.70 0.82
C THR A 92 -11.89 -32.42 2.13
N LEU A 93 -12.83 -32.23 3.06
CA LEU A 93 -12.84 -32.84 4.39
C LEU A 93 -13.95 -33.88 4.50
N ASP A 94 -13.73 -34.90 5.29
CA ASP A 94 -14.78 -35.89 5.64
C ASP A 94 -15.70 -35.30 6.71
N VAL A 95 -16.75 -34.64 6.27
CA VAL A 95 -17.75 -34.02 7.12
C VAL A 95 -19.07 -34.82 7.13
N THR A 96 -19.06 -36.03 6.63
CA THR A 96 -20.25 -36.88 6.45
C THR A 96 -21.07 -36.99 7.73
N ALA A 97 -20.43 -37.30 8.85
CA ALA A 97 -21.10 -37.42 10.15
C ALA A 97 -21.64 -36.06 10.65
N THR A 98 -20.86 -34.99 10.53
CA THR A 98 -21.28 -33.66 10.97
C THR A 98 -22.45 -33.13 10.12
N MET A 99 -22.42 -33.32 8.81
CA MET A 99 -23.52 -32.95 7.91
C MET A 99 -24.80 -33.76 8.19
N ALA A 100 -24.67 -35.06 8.47
CA ALA A 100 -25.82 -35.88 8.90
C ALA A 100 -26.45 -35.38 10.22
N ASN A 101 -25.61 -35.03 11.18
CA ASN A 101 -26.06 -34.45 12.46
C ASN A 101 -26.72 -33.08 12.26
N TYR A 102 -26.15 -32.22 11.44
CA TYR A 102 -26.74 -30.92 11.08
C TYR A 102 -28.12 -31.10 10.42
N LYS A 103 -28.24 -31.99 9.47
CA LYS A 103 -29.52 -32.29 8.80
C LYS A 103 -30.56 -32.81 9.79
N THR A 104 -30.15 -33.66 10.73
CA THR A 104 -31.03 -34.18 11.79
C THR A 104 -31.49 -33.06 12.73
N ALA A 105 -30.56 -32.20 13.16
CA ALA A 105 -30.89 -31.05 14.01
C ALA A 105 -31.83 -30.06 13.32
N SER A 106 -31.57 -29.78 12.04
CA SER A 106 -32.39 -28.90 11.18
C SER A 106 -33.84 -29.46 11.03
N LEU A 107 -33.98 -30.77 10.83
CA LEU A 107 -35.29 -31.42 10.76
C LEU A 107 -36.02 -31.36 12.12
N SER A 108 -35.28 -31.58 13.21
CA SER A 108 -35.84 -31.50 14.57
C SER A 108 -36.34 -30.11 14.91
N TYR A 109 -35.55 -29.08 14.54
CA TYR A 109 -35.95 -27.67 14.68
C TYR A 109 -37.19 -27.35 13.86
N SER A 110 -37.24 -27.75 12.59
CA SER A 110 -38.38 -27.54 11.70
C SER A 110 -39.67 -28.22 12.25
N ASN A 111 -39.53 -29.44 12.77
CA ASN A 111 -40.67 -30.16 13.37
C ASN A 111 -41.13 -29.49 14.66
N ALA A 112 -40.21 -29.04 15.52
CA ALA A 112 -40.54 -28.30 16.74
C ALA A 112 -41.25 -26.98 16.42
N GLN A 113 -40.76 -26.24 15.41
CA GLN A 113 -41.39 -25.00 14.94
C GLN A 113 -42.83 -25.25 14.43
N LYS A 114 -43.01 -26.33 13.64
CA LYS A 114 -44.34 -26.71 13.19
C LYS A 114 -45.26 -27.06 14.36
N SER A 115 -44.78 -27.86 15.33
CA SER A 115 -45.56 -28.22 16.52
C SER A 115 -45.94 -26.98 17.33
N TYR A 116 -45.03 -26.02 17.50
CA TYR A 116 -45.32 -24.74 18.16
C TYR A 116 -46.43 -23.98 17.45
N ASN A 117 -46.34 -23.85 16.11
CA ASN A 117 -47.34 -23.12 15.31
C ASN A 117 -48.74 -23.81 15.39
N ASP A 118 -48.77 -25.13 15.23
CA ASP A 118 -50.01 -25.91 15.27
C ASP A 118 -50.69 -25.81 16.65
N GLN A 119 -49.88 -25.94 17.74
CA GLN A 119 -50.38 -25.84 19.10
C GLN A 119 -50.79 -24.40 19.44
N SER A 120 -50.06 -23.41 18.98
CA SER A 120 -50.41 -21.99 19.16
C SER A 120 -51.77 -21.67 18.50
N ALA A 121 -52.00 -22.17 17.31
CA ALA A 121 -53.29 -21.97 16.62
C ALA A 121 -54.45 -22.62 17.39
N LEU A 122 -54.26 -23.87 17.86
CA LEU A 122 -55.29 -24.59 18.61
C LEU A 122 -55.60 -23.90 19.94
N LEU A 123 -54.58 -23.56 20.73
CA LEU A 123 -54.75 -22.92 22.04
C LEU A 123 -55.34 -21.49 21.90
N SER A 124 -54.93 -20.77 20.86
CA SER A 124 -55.53 -19.45 20.58
C SER A 124 -57.04 -19.52 20.31
N GLN A 125 -57.49 -20.55 19.59
CA GLN A 125 -58.94 -20.79 19.40
C GLN A 125 -59.67 -21.09 20.73
N GLN A 126 -59.03 -21.88 21.60
CA GLN A 126 -59.60 -22.19 22.93
C GLN A 126 -59.73 -20.94 23.80
N VAL A 127 -58.67 -20.10 23.83
CA VAL A 127 -58.69 -18.82 24.55
C VAL A 127 -59.76 -17.90 23.98
N ALA A 128 -59.87 -17.75 22.68
CA ALA A 128 -60.86 -16.91 22.01
C ALA A 128 -62.32 -17.40 22.31
N GLN A 129 -62.53 -18.70 22.38
CA GLN A 129 -63.84 -19.24 22.75
C GLN A 129 -64.19 -18.98 24.23
N ALA A 130 -63.22 -19.10 25.15
CA ALA A 130 -63.40 -18.78 26.55
C ALA A 130 -63.64 -17.26 26.76
N GLU A 131 -62.91 -16.43 26.03
CA GLU A 131 -63.09 -14.97 26.06
C GLU A 131 -64.48 -14.57 25.55
N LYS A 132 -64.91 -15.16 24.44
CA LYS A 132 -66.28 -14.94 23.95
C LYS A 132 -67.32 -15.29 24.96
N ASN A 133 -67.20 -16.47 25.62
CA ASN A 133 -68.17 -16.91 26.69
C ASN A 133 -68.17 -15.93 27.86
N TYR A 134 -67.01 -15.44 28.31
CA TYR A 134 -66.91 -14.41 29.34
C TYR A 134 -67.64 -13.11 28.92
N ASN A 135 -67.39 -12.60 27.72
CA ASN A 135 -68.01 -11.37 27.22
C ASN A 135 -69.54 -11.52 27.04
N ASP A 136 -70.03 -12.68 26.57
CA ASP A 136 -71.44 -12.97 26.41
C ASP A 136 -72.10 -13.02 27.85
N THR A 137 -71.45 -13.65 28.81
CA THR A 137 -72.00 -13.74 30.23
C THR A 137 -71.96 -12.35 30.87
N LEU A 138 -70.95 -11.51 30.63
CA LEU A 138 -70.90 -10.17 31.18
C LEU A 138 -72.04 -9.29 30.61
N ALA A 139 -72.35 -9.40 29.31
CA ALA A 139 -73.47 -8.72 28.69
C ALA A 139 -74.82 -9.14 29.25
N LEU A 140 -75.03 -10.45 29.57
CA LEU A 140 -76.20 -10.95 30.23
C LEU A 140 -76.31 -10.43 31.63
N PHE A 141 -75.21 -10.31 32.38
CA PHE A 141 -75.20 -9.73 33.74
C PHE A 141 -75.63 -8.29 33.74
N GLU A 142 -75.08 -7.44 32.76
CA GLU A 142 -75.49 -6.05 32.61
C GLU A 142 -76.99 -5.88 32.33
N MET A 143 -77.61 -6.88 31.66
CA MET A 143 -79.05 -6.91 31.42
C MET A 143 -79.88 -7.52 32.62
N GLY A 144 -79.17 -7.93 33.69
CA GLY A 144 -79.85 -8.58 34.88
C GLY A 144 -80.22 -10.01 34.64
N ALA A 145 -79.76 -10.67 33.58
CA ALA A 145 -80.09 -12.06 33.21
C ALA A 145 -79.02 -13.11 33.66
N ALA A 146 -77.92 -12.66 34.22
CA ALA A 146 -76.89 -13.54 34.85
C ALA A 146 -76.49 -13.03 36.22
N SER A 147 -75.88 -13.90 37.04
CA SER A 147 -75.35 -13.57 38.36
C SER A 147 -73.89 -13.18 38.34
N GLN A 148 -73.42 -12.44 39.36
CA GLN A 148 -71.97 -12.10 39.48
C GLN A 148 -71.11 -13.37 39.54
N MET A 149 -71.54 -14.42 40.19
CA MET A 149 -70.87 -15.72 40.32
C MET A 149 -70.65 -16.38 38.94
N GLU A 150 -71.61 -16.24 38.00
CA GLU A 150 -71.47 -16.74 36.62
C GLU A 150 -70.45 -15.97 35.87
N VAL A 151 -70.36 -14.64 35.95
CA VAL A 151 -69.30 -13.77 35.35
C VAL A 151 -67.94 -14.15 35.93
N ASP A 152 -67.81 -14.29 37.26
CA ASP A 152 -66.53 -14.65 37.88
C ASP A 152 -66.04 -16.04 37.45
N ASN A 153 -66.95 -17.04 37.31
CA ASN A 153 -66.62 -18.37 36.79
C ASN A 153 -66.21 -18.35 35.33
N ALA A 154 -66.89 -17.58 34.49
CA ALA A 154 -66.50 -17.41 33.06
C ALA A 154 -65.16 -16.76 32.91
N LYS A 155 -64.89 -15.72 33.74
CA LYS A 155 -63.60 -15.06 33.78
C LYS A 155 -62.48 -16.01 34.22
N LEU A 156 -62.67 -16.75 35.26
CA LEU A 156 -61.71 -17.74 35.71
C LEU A 156 -61.39 -18.80 34.66
N THR A 157 -62.43 -19.23 33.91
CA THR A 157 -62.24 -20.16 32.80
C THR A 157 -61.39 -19.56 31.71
N TRP A 158 -61.61 -18.29 31.31
CA TRP A 158 -60.78 -17.57 30.33
C TRP A 158 -59.35 -17.37 30.82
N ASP A 159 -59.15 -16.90 32.07
CA ASP A 159 -57.83 -16.71 32.68
C ASP A 159 -57.04 -18.04 32.74
N ASN A 160 -57.73 -19.16 33.11
CA ASN A 160 -57.09 -20.48 33.06
C ASN A 160 -56.70 -20.94 31.67
N ALA A 161 -57.57 -20.72 30.66
CA ALA A 161 -57.24 -21.04 29.28
C ALA A 161 -56.03 -20.27 28.79
N ARG A 162 -55.94 -18.98 29.10
CA ARG A 162 -54.83 -18.08 28.76
C ARG A 162 -53.52 -18.52 29.44
N THR A 163 -53.57 -18.83 30.73
CA THR A 163 -52.40 -19.30 31.47
C THR A 163 -51.90 -20.64 30.94
N SER A 164 -52.83 -21.57 30.65
CA SER A 164 -52.48 -22.86 30.04
C SER A 164 -51.83 -22.72 28.67
N MET A 165 -52.35 -21.81 27.85
CA MET A 165 -51.76 -21.48 26.55
C MET A 165 -50.32 -20.99 26.72
N THR A 166 -50.10 -19.99 27.58
CA THR A 166 -48.77 -19.41 27.79
C THR A 166 -47.80 -20.50 28.27
N SER A 167 -48.16 -21.27 29.27
CA SER A 167 -47.28 -22.33 29.81
C SER A 167 -46.96 -23.43 28.79
N ALA A 168 -47.92 -23.82 27.95
CA ALA A 168 -47.69 -24.83 26.92
C ALA A 168 -46.80 -24.29 25.79
N LEU A 169 -47.00 -23.05 25.36
CA LEU A 169 -46.17 -22.42 24.35
C LEU A 169 -44.75 -22.15 24.82
N ASP A 170 -44.58 -21.74 26.10
CA ASP A 170 -43.25 -21.53 26.69
C ASP A 170 -42.44 -22.85 26.69
N GLN A 171 -43.05 -23.99 27.01
CA GLN A 171 -42.40 -25.30 26.98
C GLN A 171 -41.96 -25.68 25.57
N LEU A 172 -42.84 -25.46 24.59
CA LEU A 172 -42.51 -25.74 23.19
C LEU A 172 -41.41 -24.80 22.65
N GLN A 173 -41.46 -23.53 23.06
CA GLN A 173 -40.45 -22.54 22.67
C GLN A 173 -39.07 -22.91 23.22
N VAL A 174 -38.97 -23.34 24.47
CA VAL A 174 -37.70 -23.82 25.07
C VAL A 174 -37.18 -25.04 24.29
N GLY A 175 -38.06 -25.99 23.94
CA GLY A 175 -37.70 -27.14 23.11
C GLY A 175 -37.18 -26.74 21.75
N MET A 176 -37.84 -25.80 21.07
CA MET A 176 -37.43 -25.25 19.77
C MET A 176 -36.07 -24.54 19.84
N GLN A 177 -35.87 -23.72 20.90
CA GLN A 177 -34.60 -23.03 21.15
C GLN A 177 -33.42 -23.99 21.33
N ASN A 178 -33.65 -25.12 22.03
CA ASN A 178 -32.61 -26.14 22.23
C ASN A 178 -32.18 -26.78 20.87
N TYR A 179 -33.13 -27.09 20.00
CA TYR A 179 -32.82 -27.59 18.66
C TYR A 179 -32.15 -26.55 17.82
N GLN A 180 -32.56 -25.27 17.88
CA GLN A 180 -31.91 -24.15 17.20
C GLN A 180 -30.48 -23.98 17.65
N ALA A 181 -30.19 -24.00 18.94
CA ALA A 181 -28.83 -23.90 19.46
C ALA A 181 -27.94 -25.04 18.98
N THR A 182 -28.50 -26.29 18.95
CA THR A 182 -27.76 -27.44 18.43
C THR A 182 -27.45 -27.29 16.94
N MET A 183 -28.41 -26.81 16.16
CA MET A 183 -28.22 -26.54 14.70
C MET A 183 -27.16 -25.47 14.47
N GLN A 184 -27.22 -24.35 15.21
CA GLN A 184 -26.23 -23.27 15.12
C GLN A 184 -24.83 -23.70 15.52
N GLN A 185 -24.71 -24.55 16.57
CA GLN A 185 -23.43 -25.15 16.93
C GLN A 185 -22.81 -25.97 15.81
N LEU A 186 -23.58 -26.80 15.14
CA LEU A 186 -23.13 -27.61 14.03
C LEU A 186 -22.84 -26.76 12.80
N GLU A 187 -23.64 -25.73 12.52
CA GLU A 187 -23.41 -24.76 11.46
C GLU A 187 -22.08 -24.00 11.68
N SER A 188 -21.83 -23.55 12.90
CA SER A 188 -20.55 -22.91 13.24
C SER A 188 -19.36 -23.87 13.04
N SER A 189 -19.54 -25.16 13.32
CA SER A 189 -18.52 -26.17 13.07
C SER A 189 -18.24 -26.41 11.58
N LEU A 190 -19.24 -26.14 10.73
CA LEU A 190 -19.14 -26.23 9.26
C LEU A 190 -18.77 -24.90 8.60
N ALA A 191 -18.44 -23.86 9.37
CA ALA A 191 -18.00 -22.59 8.81
C ALA A 191 -16.80 -22.80 7.87
N ASN A 192 -16.80 -22.09 6.72
CA ASN A 192 -15.80 -22.21 5.66
C ASN A 192 -15.81 -23.56 4.89
N ILE A 193 -16.77 -24.43 5.17
CA ILE A 193 -16.93 -25.72 4.49
C ILE A 193 -18.26 -25.72 3.72
N ASN A 194 -18.21 -25.98 2.44
CA ASN A 194 -19.44 -26.08 1.64
C ASN A 194 -20.17 -27.42 1.86
N SER A 195 -21.36 -27.55 1.26
CA SER A 195 -22.21 -28.76 1.38
C SER A 195 -21.55 -30.05 0.88
N ASN A 196 -20.50 -29.96 0.07
CA ASN A 196 -19.75 -31.09 -0.47
C ASN A 196 -18.52 -31.44 0.38
N GLY A 197 -18.32 -30.76 1.52
CA GLY A 197 -17.16 -30.93 2.39
C GLY A 197 -15.91 -30.18 1.93
N SER A 198 -15.99 -29.35 0.88
CA SER A 198 -14.83 -28.60 0.38
C SER A 198 -14.64 -27.33 1.18
N VAL A 199 -13.40 -27.09 1.59
CA VAL A 199 -12.93 -25.82 2.12
C VAL A 199 -12.54 -24.93 0.94
N VAL A 200 -13.02 -23.70 0.93
CA VAL A 200 -12.81 -22.76 -0.17
C VAL A 200 -11.96 -21.56 0.24
N ALA A 201 -11.27 -20.98 -0.73
CA ALA A 201 -10.50 -19.77 -0.55
C ALA A 201 -11.43 -18.58 -0.25
N PRO A 202 -11.25 -17.82 0.85
CA PRO A 202 -12.07 -16.64 1.14
C PRO A 202 -11.73 -15.45 0.26
N ILE A 203 -10.48 -15.35 -0.17
CA ILE A 203 -9.96 -14.30 -1.05
C ILE A 203 -9.22 -14.89 -2.25
N SER A 204 -9.05 -14.10 -3.31
CA SER A 204 -8.15 -14.44 -4.40
C SER A 204 -6.72 -14.05 -4.02
N GLY A 205 -5.76 -14.94 -4.27
CA GLY A 205 -4.39 -14.72 -3.86
C GLY A 205 -3.48 -15.92 -4.12
N THR A 206 -2.30 -15.89 -3.55
CA THR A 206 -1.31 -16.98 -3.62
C THR A 206 -1.26 -17.74 -2.31
N ILE A 207 -1.20 -19.06 -2.37
CA ILE A 207 -1.04 -19.92 -1.18
C ILE A 207 0.36 -19.73 -0.61
N GLN A 208 0.47 -19.08 0.56
CA GLN A 208 1.73 -18.88 1.27
C GLN A 208 2.13 -20.12 2.07
N SER A 209 1.15 -20.74 2.73
CA SER A 209 1.36 -21.96 3.49
C SER A 209 0.17 -22.91 3.37
N LEU A 210 0.42 -24.21 3.42
CA LEU A 210 -0.58 -25.26 3.34
C LEU A 210 -0.25 -26.35 4.34
N SER A 211 -1.11 -26.55 5.35
CA SER A 211 -0.96 -27.57 6.37
C SER A 211 -1.77 -28.83 6.07
N ALA A 212 -2.79 -28.72 5.20
CA ALA A 212 -3.60 -29.86 4.79
C ALA A 212 -2.78 -30.83 3.92
N THR A 213 -2.86 -32.12 4.25
CA THR A 213 -2.27 -33.18 3.45
C THR A 213 -3.32 -34.24 3.17
N LYS A 214 -3.25 -34.88 2.01
CA LYS A 214 -4.18 -35.95 1.64
C LYS A 214 -4.14 -37.10 2.68
N ASN A 215 -5.29 -37.49 3.17
CA ASN A 215 -5.48 -38.43 4.26
C ASN A 215 -4.95 -37.98 5.63
N GLY A 216 -4.46 -36.75 5.77
CA GLY A 216 -4.07 -36.14 7.03
C GLY A 216 -5.26 -35.69 7.86
N PHE A 217 -5.00 -35.29 9.11
CA PHE A 217 -6.01 -34.68 9.99
C PHE A 217 -5.83 -33.16 10.03
N VAL A 218 -6.96 -32.47 10.01
CA VAL A 218 -7.03 -31.03 10.27
C VAL A 218 -7.70 -30.78 11.63
N SER A 219 -7.36 -29.65 12.25
CA SER A 219 -7.90 -29.28 13.56
C SER A 219 -8.09 -27.75 13.67
N PRO A 220 -8.95 -27.29 14.58
CA PRO A 220 -9.16 -25.84 14.78
C PRO A 220 -7.92 -25.06 15.24
N SER A 221 -6.93 -25.73 15.81
CA SER A 221 -5.74 -25.09 16.35
C SER A 221 -4.69 -24.70 15.29
N MET A 222 -4.85 -25.16 14.06
CA MET A 222 -3.90 -24.92 12.98
C MET A 222 -4.65 -24.51 11.71
N PRO A 223 -4.32 -23.40 11.07
CA PRO A 223 -4.90 -23.03 9.79
C PRO A 223 -4.58 -24.08 8.73
N ILE A 224 -5.54 -24.35 7.86
CA ILE A 224 -5.39 -25.26 6.71
C ILE A 224 -4.48 -24.65 5.66
N ALA A 225 -4.66 -23.38 5.38
CA ALA A 225 -3.87 -22.61 4.43
C ALA A 225 -3.82 -21.15 4.84
N THR A 226 -2.78 -20.46 4.43
CA THR A 226 -2.68 -19.01 4.47
C THR A 226 -2.61 -18.51 3.04
N ILE A 227 -3.46 -17.54 2.71
CA ILE A 227 -3.58 -16.95 1.37
C ILE A 227 -3.20 -15.49 1.44
N GLU A 228 -2.20 -15.10 0.69
CA GLU A 228 -1.78 -13.72 0.48
C GLU A 228 -2.54 -13.11 -0.70
N SER A 229 -3.17 -11.95 -0.50
CA SER A 229 -3.87 -11.26 -1.58
C SER A 229 -2.91 -10.82 -2.68
N THR A 230 -3.28 -11.08 -3.94
CA THR A 230 -2.55 -10.56 -5.10
C THR A 230 -3.19 -9.30 -5.68
N SER A 231 -4.30 -8.87 -5.15
CA SER A 231 -5.03 -7.68 -5.62
C SER A 231 -4.84 -6.46 -4.74
N ASP A 232 -4.47 -6.66 -3.50
CA ASP A 232 -4.20 -5.59 -2.52
C ASP A 232 -2.74 -5.69 -2.06
N MET A 233 -1.89 -4.87 -2.67
CA MET A 233 -0.47 -4.84 -2.36
C MET A 233 -0.06 -3.46 -1.88
N GLU A 234 0.94 -3.43 -1.04
CA GLU A 234 1.49 -2.24 -0.43
C GLU A 234 3.01 -2.28 -0.41
N VAL A 235 3.63 -1.11 -0.26
CA VAL A 235 5.06 -1.01 0.03
C VAL A 235 5.21 -0.67 1.50
N GLN A 236 5.98 -1.48 2.20
CA GLN A 236 6.37 -1.25 3.58
C GLN A 236 7.81 -0.78 3.62
N VAL A 237 8.05 0.35 4.26
CA VAL A 237 9.37 0.97 4.36
C VAL A 237 9.64 1.43 5.78
N GLY A 238 10.86 1.21 6.29
CA GLY A 238 11.30 1.69 7.58
C GLY A 238 12.01 3.03 7.45
N VAL A 239 11.50 4.07 8.11
CA VAL A 239 12.06 5.41 8.05
C VAL A 239 12.65 5.83 9.41
N SER A 240 13.66 6.71 9.37
CA SER A 240 14.27 7.25 10.58
C SER A 240 13.35 8.26 11.30
N GLU A 241 13.63 8.54 12.57
CA GLU A 241 12.91 9.54 13.36
C GLU A 241 12.98 10.94 12.72
N SER A 242 14.10 11.30 12.12
CA SER A 242 14.26 12.58 11.42
C SER A 242 13.39 12.71 10.19
N LEU A 243 13.16 11.60 9.46
CA LEU A 243 12.31 11.58 8.27
C LEU A 243 10.83 11.48 8.65
N VAL A 244 10.48 10.64 9.63
CA VAL A 244 9.06 10.47 10.03
C VAL A 244 8.44 11.76 10.56
N SER A 245 9.25 12.64 11.18
CA SER A 245 8.79 13.94 11.67
C SER A 245 8.40 14.93 10.56
N LYS A 246 8.85 14.68 9.32
CA LYS A 246 8.64 15.55 8.14
C LYS A 246 7.57 15.03 7.18
N ILE A 247 7.09 13.82 7.38
CA ILE A 247 6.08 13.19 6.52
C ILE A 247 4.77 13.01 7.26
N SER A 248 3.67 12.91 6.52
CA SER A 248 2.34 12.72 7.08
C SER A 248 1.52 11.77 6.21
N VAL A 249 0.54 11.11 6.81
CA VAL A 249 -0.45 10.32 6.09
C VAL A 249 -1.15 11.20 5.05
N GLY A 250 -1.25 10.71 3.83
CA GLY A 250 -1.78 11.43 2.67
C GLY A 250 -0.72 12.14 1.82
N ASN A 251 0.53 12.31 2.30
CA ASN A 251 1.61 12.82 1.45
C ASN A 251 1.83 11.89 0.25
N GLN A 252 2.02 12.49 -0.92
CA GLN A 252 2.34 11.76 -2.14
C GLN A 252 3.83 11.40 -2.16
N THR A 253 4.13 10.16 -2.47
CA THR A 253 5.49 9.65 -2.64
C THR A 253 5.66 9.06 -4.02
N THR A 254 6.87 9.08 -4.55
CA THR A 254 7.20 8.36 -5.78
C THR A 254 7.78 7.01 -5.40
N VAL A 255 7.19 5.94 -5.91
CA VAL A 255 7.62 4.57 -5.69
C VAL A 255 8.19 4.02 -6.97
N SER A 256 9.41 3.49 -6.94
CA SER A 256 10.06 2.76 -8.04
C SER A 256 10.28 1.30 -7.65
N ILE A 257 9.87 0.39 -8.51
CA ILE A 257 10.09 -1.06 -8.38
C ILE A 257 10.85 -1.51 -9.61
N ASP A 258 12.17 -1.41 -9.56
CA ASP A 258 13.05 -1.62 -10.71
C ASP A 258 12.94 -3.03 -11.28
N SER A 259 12.80 -4.06 -10.43
CA SER A 259 12.62 -5.45 -10.84
C SER A 259 11.37 -5.69 -11.69
N ALA A 260 10.36 -4.82 -11.57
CA ALA A 260 9.12 -4.86 -12.34
C ALA A 260 9.04 -3.73 -13.39
N ASN A 261 10.06 -2.89 -13.50
CA ASN A 261 10.11 -1.70 -14.36
C ASN A 261 8.87 -0.81 -14.18
N LYS A 262 8.51 -0.51 -12.92
CA LYS A 262 7.33 0.29 -12.55
C LYS A 262 7.73 1.46 -11.69
N THR A 263 7.23 2.64 -12.07
CA THR A 263 7.31 3.86 -11.26
C THR A 263 5.94 4.51 -11.23
N PHE A 264 5.48 4.88 -10.05
CA PHE A 264 4.18 5.50 -9.85
C PHE A 264 4.17 6.39 -8.61
N MET A 265 3.19 7.28 -8.55
CA MET A 265 2.93 8.08 -7.35
C MET A 265 1.84 7.41 -6.52
N ALA A 266 2.04 7.40 -5.21
CA ALA A 266 1.08 6.84 -4.27
C ALA A 266 1.10 7.60 -2.93
N PRO A 267 -0.05 7.72 -2.23
CA PRO A 267 -0.11 8.36 -0.93
C PRO A 267 0.38 7.44 0.18
N ILE A 268 0.96 8.01 1.21
CA ILE A 268 1.21 7.33 2.48
C ILE A 268 -0.14 7.00 3.12
N THR A 269 -0.39 5.73 3.39
CA THR A 269 -1.64 5.24 4.00
C THR A 269 -1.56 5.15 5.52
N SER A 270 -0.41 4.73 6.04
CA SER A 270 -0.20 4.69 7.48
C SER A 270 1.25 4.96 7.86
N ILE A 271 1.43 5.42 9.08
CA ILE A 271 2.73 5.63 9.73
C ILE A 271 2.61 5.06 11.14
N ASP A 272 3.51 4.15 11.48
CA ASP A 272 3.56 3.57 12.81
C ASP A 272 3.90 4.63 13.86
N LYS A 273 3.20 4.60 14.97
CA LYS A 273 3.44 5.53 16.10
C LYS A 273 4.55 5.07 17.04
N VAL A 274 5.03 3.85 16.87
CA VAL A 274 6.07 3.25 17.70
C VAL A 274 7.15 2.67 16.79
N ALA A 275 8.38 3.02 17.06
CA ALA A 275 9.50 2.47 16.33
C ALA A 275 9.66 0.97 16.61
N ASN A 276 10.05 0.21 15.60
CA ASN A 276 10.40 -1.20 15.77
C ASN A 276 11.60 -1.32 16.72
N ALA A 277 11.47 -2.13 17.76
CA ALA A 277 12.49 -2.24 18.82
C ALA A 277 13.84 -2.80 18.35
N ALA A 278 13.86 -3.57 17.25
CA ALA A 278 15.08 -4.15 16.71
C ALA A 278 15.81 -3.23 15.73
N THR A 279 15.05 -2.48 14.90
CA THR A 279 15.62 -1.64 13.84
C THR A 279 15.67 -0.17 14.19
N HIS A 280 14.92 0.27 15.21
CA HIS A 280 14.70 1.67 15.60
C HIS A 280 14.10 2.54 14.47
N LEU A 281 13.42 1.91 13.50
CA LEU A 281 12.76 2.59 12.40
C LEU A 281 11.25 2.59 12.62
N TYR A 282 10.59 3.61 12.07
CA TYR A 282 9.14 3.71 12.03
C TYR A 282 8.64 3.10 10.72
N GLY A 283 7.66 2.18 10.81
CA GLY A 283 7.02 1.60 9.64
C GLY A 283 6.14 2.64 8.93
N VAL A 284 6.29 2.73 7.62
CA VAL A 284 5.44 3.53 6.73
C VAL A 284 4.89 2.62 5.67
N THR A 285 3.58 2.67 5.48
CA THR A 285 2.86 1.87 4.50
C THR A 285 2.33 2.76 3.38
N ILE A 286 2.55 2.34 2.16
CA ILE A 286 2.12 3.03 0.94
C ILE A 286 1.34 2.03 0.10
N LYS A 287 0.05 2.29 -0.14
CA LYS A 287 -0.80 1.40 -0.92
C LYS A 287 -0.50 1.51 -2.40
N ILE A 288 -0.24 0.37 -3.05
CA ILE A 288 0.03 0.31 -4.49
C ILE A 288 -1.31 0.46 -5.23
N PRO A 289 -1.44 1.41 -6.18
CA PRO A 289 -2.65 1.52 -6.98
C PRO A 289 -2.90 0.24 -7.79
N SER A 290 -4.16 -0.21 -7.88
CA SER A 290 -4.55 -1.48 -8.51
C SER A 290 -4.06 -1.65 -9.96
N SER A 291 -3.88 -0.54 -10.69
CA SER A 291 -3.32 -0.54 -12.05
C SER A 291 -1.86 -0.99 -12.13
N TYR A 292 -1.12 -0.95 -11.02
CA TYR A 292 0.30 -1.31 -10.95
C TYR A 292 0.56 -2.64 -10.25
N VAL A 293 -0.44 -3.27 -9.65
CA VAL A 293 -0.31 -4.51 -8.86
C VAL A 293 0.08 -5.72 -9.72
N SER A 294 -0.42 -5.82 -10.97
CA SER A 294 -0.20 -6.97 -11.84
C SER A 294 1.30 -7.28 -12.02
N GLY A 295 1.71 -8.51 -11.75
CA GLY A 295 3.10 -8.97 -11.90
C GLY A 295 4.03 -8.59 -10.75
N LEU A 296 3.53 -7.98 -9.67
CA LEU A 296 4.29 -7.80 -8.45
C LEU A 296 4.24 -9.07 -7.60
N LEU A 297 5.31 -9.31 -6.90
CA LEU A 297 5.44 -10.39 -5.92
C LEU A 297 5.81 -9.81 -4.56
N SER A 298 5.28 -10.38 -3.50
CA SER A 298 5.66 -10.07 -2.13
C SER A 298 7.18 -10.31 -1.94
N GLY A 299 7.85 -9.40 -1.25
CA GLY A 299 9.30 -9.43 -1.07
C GLY A 299 10.12 -8.69 -2.14
N MET A 300 9.52 -8.19 -3.24
CA MET A 300 10.22 -7.32 -4.18
C MET A 300 10.66 -6.03 -3.50
N PHE A 301 11.87 -5.54 -3.83
CA PHE A 301 12.34 -4.26 -3.33
C PHE A 301 11.69 -3.11 -4.08
N ALA A 302 11.42 -2.05 -3.34
CA ALA A 302 10.85 -0.81 -3.85
C ALA A 302 11.59 0.37 -3.24
N ASP A 303 12.00 1.32 -4.06
CA ASP A 303 12.57 2.58 -3.60
C ASP A 303 11.45 3.62 -3.51
N VAL A 304 11.34 4.20 -2.34
CA VAL A 304 10.33 5.22 -2.03
C VAL A 304 11.02 6.57 -1.85
N ASN A 305 10.65 7.52 -2.70
CA ASN A 305 11.14 8.87 -2.64
C ASN A 305 10.14 9.77 -1.90
N PHE A 306 10.52 10.21 -0.71
CA PHE A 306 9.75 11.14 0.12
C PHE A 306 10.17 12.57 -0.17
N LYS A 307 9.19 13.42 -0.47
CA LYS A 307 9.39 14.87 -0.54
C LYS A 307 9.26 15.46 0.86
N THR A 308 10.31 16.17 1.27
CA THR A 308 10.36 16.86 2.57
C THR A 308 10.70 18.33 2.34
N ASP A 309 10.56 19.16 3.35
CA ASP A 309 11.05 20.55 3.38
C ASP A 309 10.87 21.29 2.04
N THR A 310 9.65 21.61 1.68
CA THR A 310 9.35 22.35 0.43
C THR A 310 9.48 23.85 0.65
N GLN A 311 10.24 24.51 -0.23
CA GLN A 311 10.31 25.98 -0.33
C GLN A 311 9.67 26.41 -1.66
N SER A 312 8.87 27.47 -1.60
CA SER A 312 8.18 28.02 -2.78
C SER A 312 8.66 29.43 -3.06
N ASP A 313 8.65 29.82 -4.33
CA ASP A 313 9.10 31.13 -4.80
C ASP A 313 10.57 31.43 -4.48
N VAL A 314 11.41 30.40 -4.54
CA VAL A 314 12.87 30.51 -4.38
C VAL A 314 13.57 30.50 -5.74
N VAL A 315 14.79 31.05 -5.76
CA VAL A 315 15.65 30.98 -6.94
C VAL A 315 16.23 29.57 -7.03
N ILE A 316 16.03 28.89 -8.14
CA ILE A 316 16.52 27.55 -8.41
C ILE A 316 17.47 27.53 -9.59
N VAL A 317 18.56 26.76 -9.44
CA VAL A 317 19.56 26.58 -10.47
C VAL A 317 19.90 25.08 -10.60
N PRO A 318 20.27 24.57 -11.77
CA PRO A 318 20.79 23.22 -11.90
C PRO A 318 21.99 23.01 -10.98
N THR A 319 21.99 21.92 -10.21
CA THR A 319 23.06 21.64 -9.23
C THR A 319 24.44 21.57 -9.90
N GLU A 320 24.49 21.11 -11.15
CA GLU A 320 25.70 21.00 -11.95
C GLU A 320 26.36 22.37 -12.30
N ALA A 321 25.57 23.45 -12.28
CA ALA A 321 26.08 24.80 -12.53
C ALA A 321 26.88 25.36 -11.33
N ILE A 322 26.72 24.82 -10.14
CA ILE A 322 27.35 25.31 -8.91
C ILE A 322 28.77 24.75 -8.79
N GLN A 323 29.72 25.65 -8.68
CA GLN A 323 31.13 25.33 -8.48
C GLN A 323 31.56 25.62 -7.03
N THR A 324 32.52 24.84 -6.53
CA THR A 324 33.10 25.05 -5.21
C THR A 324 34.55 25.51 -5.37
N GLY A 325 34.85 26.70 -4.87
CA GLY A 325 36.17 27.27 -4.86
C GLY A 325 36.72 27.48 -3.45
N VAL A 326 37.88 28.10 -3.36
CA VAL A 326 38.54 28.38 -2.07
C VAL A 326 37.72 29.34 -1.20
N ASP A 327 36.99 30.26 -1.85
CA ASP A 327 36.19 31.30 -1.19
C ASP A 327 34.73 30.91 -0.99
N GLY A 328 34.34 29.67 -1.31
CA GLY A 328 32.97 29.16 -1.21
C GLY A 328 32.38 28.72 -2.53
N GLN A 329 31.05 28.63 -2.56
CA GLN A 329 30.30 28.23 -3.76
C GLN A 329 30.05 29.44 -4.65
N TYR A 330 30.08 29.21 -5.96
CA TYR A 330 29.85 30.24 -6.98
C TYR A 330 29.25 29.64 -8.25
N VAL A 331 28.67 30.49 -9.05
CA VAL A 331 28.20 30.18 -10.40
C VAL A 331 28.77 31.19 -11.39
N TYR A 332 28.72 30.87 -12.69
CA TYR A 332 29.02 31.84 -13.75
C TYR A 332 27.70 32.28 -14.39
N THR A 333 27.51 33.61 -14.47
CA THR A 333 26.46 34.25 -15.25
C THR A 333 27.07 34.95 -16.48
N LEU A 334 26.33 35.06 -17.58
CA LEU A 334 26.73 35.80 -18.77
C LEU A 334 25.91 37.10 -18.85
N ASP A 335 26.62 38.17 -19.22
CA ASP A 335 26.00 39.42 -19.59
C ASP A 335 25.55 39.44 -21.08
N ALA A 336 25.05 40.61 -21.54
CA ALA A 336 24.59 40.78 -22.93
C ALA A 336 25.69 40.63 -23.98
N ASP A 337 26.96 40.81 -23.60
CA ASP A 337 28.14 40.70 -24.45
C ASP A 337 28.80 39.32 -24.34
N ASN A 338 28.13 38.34 -23.67
CA ASN A 338 28.63 37.01 -23.38
C ASN A 338 29.91 36.97 -22.52
N ILE A 339 30.13 37.96 -21.70
CA ILE A 339 31.24 37.95 -20.73
C ILE A 339 30.78 37.22 -19.47
N ALA A 340 31.61 36.30 -18.99
CA ALA A 340 31.34 35.50 -17.80
C ALA A 340 31.66 36.28 -16.52
N HIS A 341 30.70 36.34 -15.61
CA HIS A 341 30.84 36.94 -14.32
C HIS A 341 30.74 35.86 -13.23
N LYS A 342 31.74 35.79 -12.38
CA LYS A 342 31.74 34.88 -11.21
C LYS A 342 30.89 35.48 -10.09
N VAL A 343 29.79 34.85 -9.80
CA VAL A 343 28.83 35.26 -8.75
C VAL A 343 28.91 34.28 -7.58
N ALA A 344 29.28 34.78 -6.38
CA ALA A 344 29.29 33.99 -5.16
C ALA A 344 27.85 33.66 -4.75
N VAL A 345 27.56 32.41 -4.42
CA VAL A 345 26.22 31.99 -4.03
C VAL A 345 26.22 31.25 -2.69
N GLN A 346 25.10 31.35 -1.99
CA GLN A 346 24.78 30.49 -0.86
C GLN A 346 23.66 29.56 -1.27
N THR A 347 23.86 28.27 -1.01
CA THR A 347 22.89 27.24 -1.38
C THR A 347 21.97 26.90 -0.22
N GLY A 348 20.73 26.61 -0.53
CA GLY A 348 19.71 26.12 0.40
C GLY A 348 19.37 24.65 0.14
N LEU A 349 18.07 24.36 -0.09
CA LEU A 349 17.58 23.01 -0.39
C LEU A 349 18.13 22.49 -1.72
N VAL A 350 18.33 21.17 -1.76
CA VAL A 350 18.74 20.44 -2.97
C VAL A 350 17.69 19.36 -3.24
N GLY A 351 17.21 19.29 -4.46
CA GLY A 351 16.22 18.27 -4.89
C GLY A 351 16.03 18.26 -6.41
N ASP A 352 15.71 17.10 -6.99
CA ASP A 352 15.44 16.91 -8.42
C ASP A 352 16.53 17.41 -9.38
N GLY A 353 17.81 17.37 -8.98
CA GLY A 353 18.92 17.90 -9.78
C GLY A 353 19.03 19.43 -9.77
N GLU A 354 18.22 20.11 -8.99
CA GLU A 354 18.22 21.54 -8.79
C GLU A 354 18.66 21.90 -7.37
N THR A 355 19.16 23.11 -7.19
CA THR A 355 19.58 23.64 -5.89
C THR A 355 19.00 25.05 -5.71
N GLU A 356 18.45 25.29 -4.54
CA GLU A 356 18.04 26.63 -4.09
C GLU A 356 19.27 27.52 -3.92
N VAL A 357 19.20 28.75 -4.42
CA VAL A 357 20.16 29.82 -4.17
C VAL A 357 19.49 30.90 -3.33
N THR A 358 20.11 31.20 -2.17
CA THR A 358 19.55 32.14 -1.19
C THR A 358 20.17 33.54 -1.25
N SER A 359 21.17 33.76 -2.12
CA SER A 359 21.92 35.02 -2.24
C SER A 359 22.22 35.42 -3.68
N GLU A 360 22.25 36.72 -3.96
CA GLU A 360 22.79 37.42 -5.13
C GLU A 360 22.17 37.15 -6.50
N LEU A 361 21.34 36.11 -6.69
CA LEU A 361 20.60 35.89 -7.91
C LEU A 361 19.13 36.30 -7.73
N ALA A 362 18.63 37.11 -8.65
CA ALA A 362 17.24 37.60 -8.58
C ALA A 362 16.23 36.76 -9.42
N GLY A 363 16.74 36.02 -10.40
CA GLY A 363 15.97 35.29 -11.40
C GLY A 363 15.88 36.03 -12.74
N GLY A 364 16.10 35.31 -13.82
CA GLY A 364 16.16 35.82 -15.18
C GLY A 364 17.58 35.96 -15.75
N GLU A 365 18.61 35.83 -14.94
CA GLU A 365 20.01 35.84 -15.35
C GLU A 365 20.31 34.63 -16.24
N THR A 366 21.28 34.80 -17.17
CA THR A 366 21.78 33.72 -17.99
C THR A 366 22.87 32.98 -17.25
N LEU A 367 22.64 31.73 -16.89
CA LEU A 367 23.53 30.88 -16.10
C LEU A 367 24.28 29.91 -17.02
N VAL A 368 25.55 29.69 -16.76
CA VAL A 368 26.37 28.68 -17.45
C VAL A 368 26.18 27.34 -16.72
N THR A 369 25.80 26.30 -17.48
CA THR A 369 25.56 24.94 -16.96
C THR A 369 26.64 23.95 -17.37
N VAL A 370 27.24 24.13 -18.57
CA VAL A 370 28.33 23.28 -19.08
C VAL A 370 29.47 24.17 -19.58
N GLY A 371 30.69 23.74 -19.35
CA GLY A 371 31.90 24.49 -19.76
C GLY A 371 32.44 25.45 -18.69
N GLN A 372 31.77 25.56 -17.56
CA GLN A 372 32.10 26.44 -16.42
C GLN A 372 33.53 26.21 -15.86
N PHE A 373 34.06 25.00 -15.95
CA PHE A 373 35.41 24.67 -15.47
C PHE A 373 36.54 25.35 -16.24
N TYR A 374 36.24 25.79 -17.46
CA TYR A 374 37.22 26.47 -18.35
C TYR A 374 37.04 27.99 -18.38
N LEU A 375 36.06 28.50 -17.59
CA LEU A 375 35.83 29.93 -17.49
C LEU A 375 36.63 30.57 -16.36
N SER A 376 37.00 31.80 -16.59
CA SER A 376 37.52 32.72 -15.58
C SER A 376 36.62 33.95 -15.52
N ASP A 377 36.65 34.66 -14.41
CA ASP A 377 35.92 35.92 -14.30
C ASP A 377 36.38 36.93 -15.35
N GLY A 378 35.43 37.52 -16.08
CA GLY A 378 35.73 38.42 -17.21
C GLY A 378 36.10 37.70 -18.51
N ALA A 379 36.02 36.37 -18.60
CA ALA A 379 36.30 35.64 -19.84
C ALA A 379 35.14 35.74 -20.83
N GLU A 380 35.47 35.82 -22.14
CA GLU A 380 34.48 35.77 -23.22
C GLU A 380 34.03 34.31 -23.42
N ALA A 381 32.70 34.08 -23.41
CA ALA A 381 32.08 32.79 -23.62
C ALA A 381 31.39 32.72 -24.99
N ARG A 382 31.45 31.55 -25.64
CA ARG A 382 30.70 31.26 -26.85
C ARG A 382 29.55 30.31 -26.50
N VAL A 383 28.33 30.81 -26.53
CA VAL A 383 27.13 29.99 -26.25
C VAL A 383 26.96 28.96 -27.37
N VAL A 384 26.90 27.70 -27.00
CA VAL A 384 26.56 26.59 -27.88
C VAL A 384 25.20 26.02 -27.46
N THR A 385 24.32 25.86 -28.43
CA THR A 385 23.04 25.18 -28.16
C THR A 385 23.30 23.68 -28.18
N PRO A 386 22.85 22.94 -27.18
CA PRO A 386 23.00 21.48 -27.19
C PRO A 386 22.34 20.90 -28.45
N GLU A 387 23.07 20.10 -29.20
CA GLU A 387 22.47 19.27 -30.27
C GLU A 387 21.56 18.24 -29.54
N VAL A 388 20.27 18.40 -29.71
CA VAL A 388 19.27 17.39 -29.24
C VAL A 388 19.51 16.16 -30.11
N THR A 389 20.30 15.23 -29.62
CA THR A 389 20.36 13.88 -30.17
C THR A 389 19.05 13.20 -29.89
N GLN A 390 18.23 13.00 -30.91
CA GLN A 390 16.98 12.23 -30.89
C GLN A 390 17.23 10.75 -30.59
#